data_a56b81882861206070ec347f2fab696b
#
_entry.id   a56b81882861206070ec347f2fab696b
#
_cell.length_a   1.000
_cell.length_b   1.000
_cell.length_c   1.000
_cell.angle_alpha   90.00
_cell.angle_beta   90.00
_cell.angle_gamma   90.00
#
_symmetry.space_group_name_H-M   'P 1'
#
loop_
_entity.id
_entity.type
_entity.pdbx_description
1 polymer ?
#
loop_
_entity_poly.entity_id
_entity_poly.type
_entity_poly.pdbx_seq_one_letter_code
_entity_poly.pdbx_strand_id
1 'polypeptide(L)'
;MQAAIRQSEWDQCAVHYEHGPSPVTYVYRRGPSSQQWQPWVVVAESAILRRLGRRGLGLYAGRAFTEGQYLGKYEGALVGHYDTRRDALTAPETRRLLRRGHDKLVAVRAAHGPGFDLLDGESAGPPYLQMANDPRGTRLHSNVELTDAGWMRVTRGRVPAFSVDKSLEENINSELRWDYGDDYWDLHTLLGTDSTHAIEVD
;
A
#
# COMPACT_ATOMS: atom_id res chain seq x y z
N MET A 1 5.55 -12.31 -23.79
CA MET A 1 4.08 -12.48 -23.77
C MET A 1 3.66 -12.49 -22.30
N GLN A 2 3.30 -11.33 -21.74
CA GLN A 2 2.78 -11.25 -20.38
C GLN A 2 1.35 -11.77 -20.41
N ALA A 3 1.08 -12.86 -19.70
CA ALA A 3 -0.27 -13.36 -19.53
C ALA A 3 -1.07 -12.28 -18.75
N ALA A 4 -2.09 -11.75 -19.39
CA ALA A 4 -3.05 -10.88 -18.72
C ALA A 4 -3.72 -11.70 -17.62
N ILE A 5 -3.37 -11.42 -16.38
CA ILE A 5 -3.99 -12.04 -15.20
C ILE A 5 -5.42 -11.51 -15.17
N ARG A 6 -6.41 -12.42 -15.25
CA ARG A 6 -7.82 -12.04 -15.23
C ARG A 6 -8.18 -11.45 -13.88
N GLN A 7 -8.94 -10.36 -13.86
CA GLN A 7 -9.44 -9.68 -12.65
C GLN A 7 -10.03 -10.67 -11.63
N SER A 8 -10.79 -11.69 -12.13
CA SER A 8 -11.41 -12.72 -11.30
C SER A 8 -10.46 -13.60 -10.48
N GLU A 9 -9.15 -13.57 -10.76
CA GLU A 9 -8.15 -14.34 -9.99
C GLU A 9 -7.69 -13.59 -8.74
N TRP A 10 -7.95 -12.27 -8.65
CA TRP A 10 -7.56 -11.43 -7.52
C TRP A 10 -8.64 -11.33 -6.44
N ASP A 11 -9.88 -11.68 -6.75
CA ASP A 11 -11.05 -11.54 -5.87
C ASP A 11 -11.15 -12.62 -4.77
N GLN A 12 -10.24 -13.61 -4.75
CA GLN A 12 -10.27 -14.70 -3.77
C GLN A 12 -9.19 -14.51 -2.71
N CYS A 13 -9.44 -13.63 -1.75
CA CYS A 13 -8.62 -13.50 -0.55
C CYS A 13 -9.36 -14.06 0.66
N ALA A 14 -8.64 -14.76 1.54
CA ALA A 14 -9.08 -15.10 2.88
C ALA A 14 -8.27 -14.30 3.88
N VAL A 15 -8.90 -13.82 4.94
CA VAL A 15 -8.26 -13.03 5.98
C VAL A 15 -8.28 -13.81 7.28
N HIS A 16 -7.13 -13.87 7.94
CA HIS A 16 -6.98 -14.44 9.27
C HIS A 16 -6.37 -13.41 10.20
N TYR A 17 -7.01 -13.20 11.37
CA TYR A 17 -6.55 -12.28 12.40
C TYR A 17 -5.90 -13.05 13.54
N GLU A 18 -4.65 -12.70 13.88
CA GLU A 18 -3.99 -13.14 15.09
C GLU A 18 -4.10 -12.06 16.15
N HIS A 19 -4.76 -12.40 17.26
CA HIS A 19 -4.91 -11.50 18.40
C HIS A 19 -3.72 -11.66 19.36
N GLY A 20 -3.07 -10.54 19.65
CA GLY A 20 -1.92 -10.49 20.53
C GLY A 20 -1.61 -9.05 20.93
N PRO A 21 -0.52 -8.81 21.68
CA PRO A 21 -0.08 -7.44 22.01
C PRO A 21 0.25 -6.60 20.77
N SER A 22 0.56 -7.27 19.66
CA SER A 22 0.71 -6.65 18.33
C SER A 22 -0.13 -7.45 17.34
N PRO A 23 -1.36 -6.99 17.04
CA PRO A 23 -2.27 -7.71 16.17
C PRO A 23 -1.66 -7.85 14.76
N VAL A 24 -1.77 -9.03 14.20
CA VAL A 24 -1.27 -9.37 12.86
C VAL A 24 -2.44 -9.87 12.03
N THR A 25 -2.58 -9.34 10.82
CA THR A 25 -3.60 -9.76 9.86
C THR A 25 -2.92 -10.42 8.68
N TYR A 26 -3.18 -11.71 8.49
CA TYR A 26 -2.73 -12.46 7.32
C TYR A 26 -3.76 -12.42 6.22
N VAL A 27 -3.33 -12.09 5.02
CA VAL A 27 -4.13 -12.21 3.81
C VAL A 27 -3.61 -13.40 3.01
N TYR A 28 -4.48 -14.38 2.79
CA TYR A 28 -4.19 -15.56 2.01
C TYR A 28 -4.77 -15.45 0.63
N ARG A 29 -4.08 -16.03 -0.34
CA ARG A 29 -4.54 -16.12 -1.71
C ARG A 29 -4.38 -17.54 -2.23
N ARG A 30 -5.30 -17.98 -3.10
CA ARG A 30 -5.14 -19.26 -3.79
C ARG A 30 -4.07 -19.16 -4.85
N GLY A 31 -3.15 -20.12 -4.84
CA GLY A 31 -2.15 -20.24 -5.91
C GLY A 31 -2.82 -20.63 -7.24
N PRO A 32 -2.37 -20.07 -8.38
CA PRO A 32 -2.98 -20.31 -9.68
C PRO A 32 -2.95 -21.78 -10.12
N SER A 33 -2.02 -22.57 -9.60
CA SER A 33 -1.84 -23.98 -9.97
C SER A 33 -2.17 -24.98 -8.86
N SER A 34 -2.16 -24.56 -7.58
CA SER A 34 -2.26 -25.50 -6.45
C SER A 34 -3.60 -25.51 -5.76
N GLN A 35 -4.49 -24.58 -6.03
CA GLN A 35 -5.71 -24.30 -5.27
C GLN A 35 -5.52 -24.19 -3.74
N GLN A 36 -4.28 -24.26 -3.26
CA GLN A 36 -3.95 -24.12 -1.83
C GLN A 36 -3.88 -22.65 -1.46
N TRP A 37 -4.40 -22.33 -0.28
CA TRP A 37 -4.25 -21.04 0.33
C TRP A 37 -2.80 -20.82 0.75
N GLN A 38 -2.21 -19.73 0.29
CA GLN A 38 -0.84 -19.35 0.65
C GLN A 38 -0.87 -17.95 1.27
N PRO A 39 -0.07 -17.69 2.32
CA PRO A 39 0.14 -16.33 2.80
C PRO A 39 0.57 -15.44 1.64
N TRP A 40 -0.14 -14.33 1.45
CA TRP A 40 0.12 -13.41 0.35
C TRP A 40 0.77 -12.14 0.86
N VAL A 41 0.06 -11.40 1.70
CA VAL A 41 0.56 -10.24 2.42
C VAL A 41 0.15 -10.32 3.88
N VAL A 42 0.84 -9.53 4.70
CA VAL A 42 0.58 -9.44 6.14
C VAL A 42 0.48 -7.96 6.51
N VAL A 43 -0.52 -7.60 7.29
CA VAL A 43 -0.64 -6.27 7.89
C VAL A 43 -0.27 -6.38 9.36
N ALA A 44 0.72 -5.61 9.78
CA ALA A 44 1.22 -5.57 11.14
C ALA A 44 1.70 -4.14 11.47
N GLU A 45 2.17 -3.90 12.70
CA GLU A 45 2.83 -2.65 13.06
C GLU A 45 3.99 -2.36 12.08
N SER A 46 4.12 -1.12 11.60
CA SER A 46 5.14 -0.76 10.63
C SER A 46 6.51 -0.53 11.26
N ALA A 47 7.51 -1.26 10.80
CA ALA A 47 8.91 -1.04 11.18
C ALA A 47 9.43 0.32 10.66
N ILE A 48 8.95 0.75 9.49
CA ILE A 48 9.33 2.05 8.90
C ILE A 48 8.80 3.19 9.74
N LEU A 49 7.50 3.20 10.04
CA LEU A 49 6.90 4.25 10.87
C LEU A 49 7.53 4.30 12.25
N ARG A 50 7.82 3.15 12.84
CA ARG A 50 8.51 3.07 14.13
C ARG A 50 9.91 3.70 14.10
N ARG A 51 10.69 3.49 13.03
CA ARG A 51 11.99 4.17 12.84
C ARG A 51 11.88 5.69 12.76
N LEU A 52 10.75 6.18 12.26
CA LEU A 52 10.43 7.60 12.17
C LEU A 52 9.82 8.15 13.47
N GLY A 53 9.79 7.36 14.57
CA GLY A 53 9.17 7.73 15.83
C GLY A 53 7.64 7.80 15.77
N ARG A 54 7.03 7.16 14.77
CA ARG A 54 5.58 7.15 14.50
C ARG A 54 4.98 5.78 14.74
N ARG A 55 3.68 5.73 14.94
CA ARG A 55 2.90 4.49 15.04
C ARG A 55 2.00 4.35 13.83
N GLY A 56 1.74 3.13 13.43
CA GLY A 56 0.84 2.82 12.34
C GLY A 56 1.07 1.41 11.80
N LEU A 57 0.22 1.02 10.87
CA LEU A 57 0.29 -0.28 10.22
C LEU A 57 1.18 -0.21 8.98
N GLY A 58 1.80 -1.32 8.64
CA GLY A 58 2.56 -1.54 7.42
C GLY A 58 2.11 -2.81 6.72
N LEU A 59 2.39 -2.88 5.44
CA LEU A 59 2.16 -4.05 4.61
C LEU A 59 3.46 -4.83 4.45
N TYR A 60 3.39 -6.13 4.72
CA TYR A 60 4.53 -7.03 4.61
C TYR A 60 4.28 -8.13 3.59
N ALA A 61 5.34 -8.67 3.04
CA ALA A 61 5.27 -9.84 2.18
C ALA A 61 4.91 -11.08 3.01
N GLY A 62 3.77 -11.72 2.76
CA GLY A 62 3.36 -12.96 3.45
C GLY A 62 4.14 -14.19 2.96
N ARG A 63 4.76 -14.09 1.80
CA ARG A 63 5.73 -15.04 1.23
C ARG A 63 6.86 -14.27 0.56
N ALA A 64 7.93 -14.95 0.19
CA ALA A 64 8.97 -14.30 -0.59
C ALA A 64 8.45 -13.90 -2.00
N PHE A 65 8.71 -12.66 -2.37
CA PHE A 65 8.46 -12.13 -3.72
C PHE A 65 9.78 -11.80 -4.41
N THR A 66 9.77 -11.93 -5.73
CA THR A 66 10.89 -11.55 -6.60
C THR A 66 10.51 -10.36 -7.48
N GLU A 67 11.50 -9.68 -8.00
CA GLU A 67 11.33 -8.56 -8.93
C GLU A 67 10.37 -8.90 -10.07
N GLY A 68 9.53 -7.96 -10.44
CA GLY A 68 8.51 -8.11 -11.48
C GLY A 68 7.22 -8.80 -11.04
N GLN A 69 7.18 -9.43 -9.85
CA GLN A 69 5.95 -10.06 -9.37
C GLN A 69 4.93 -9.03 -8.92
N TYR A 70 3.67 -9.25 -9.34
CA TYR A 70 2.54 -8.43 -8.95
C TYR A 70 1.96 -8.88 -7.60
N LEU A 71 1.66 -7.89 -6.75
CA LEU A 71 1.04 -8.09 -5.44
C LEU A 71 -0.48 -8.03 -5.53
N GLY A 72 -1.01 -7.15 -6.36
CA GLY A 72 -2.43 -6.92 -6.52
C GLY A 72 -2.72 -5.58 -7.18
N LYS A 73 -4.00 -5.27 -7.32
CA LYS A 73 -4.48 -3.96 -7.75
C LYS A 73 -4.80 -3.12 -6.52
N TYR A 74 -4.40 -1.84 -6.56
CA TYR A 74 -4.81 -0.87 -5.55
C TYR A 74 -6.32 -0.66 -5.65
N GLU A 75 -7.01 -0.82 -4.54
CA GLU A 75 -8.44 -0.66 -4.45
C GLU A 75 -8.78 0.55 -3.57
N GLY A 76 -9.94 1.15 -3.85
CA GLY A 76 -10.43 2.30 -3.12
C GLY A 76 -11.76 2.76 -3.66
N ALA A 77 -12.44 3.62 -2.90
CA ALA A 77 -13.64 4.28 -3.37
C ALA A 77 -13.29 5.30 -4.46
N LEU A 78 -14.02 5.28 -5.58
CA LEU A 78 -13.86 6.30 -6.62
C LEU A 78 -14.32 7.66 -6.08
N VAL A 79 -13.40 8.63 -6.05
CA VAL A 79 -13.67 10.00 -5.61
C VAL A 79 -14.07 10.89 -6.80
N GLY A 80 -13.39 10.72 -7.92
CA GLY A 80 -13.64 11.49 -9.13
C GLY A 80 -12.77 11.06 -10.30
N HIS A 81 -13.10 11.61 -11.46
CA HIS A 81 -12.36 11.41 -12.71
C HIS A 81 -11.77 12.74 -13.17
N TYR A 82 -10.52 12.74 -13.66
CA TYR A 82 -9.74 13.93 -13.98
C TYR A 82 -8.92 13.73 -15.26
N ASP A 83 -8.63 14.80 -15.97
CA ASP A 83 -7.87 14.74 -17.23
C ASP A 83 -6.40 14.35 -16.98
N THR A 84 -5.81 14.87 -15.90
CA THR A 84 -4.41 14.59 -15.56
C THR A 84 -4.27 14.07 -14.12
N ARG A 85 -3.16 13.36 -13.85
CA ARG A 85 -2.81 12.92 -12.50
C ARG A 85 -2.69 14.10 -11.53
N ARG A 86 -2.10 15.21 -12.00
CA ARG A 86 -1.93 16.41 -11.20
C ARG A 86 -3.28 17.03 -10.82
N ASP A 87 -4.23 17.10 -11.77
CA ASP A 87 -5.56 17.63 -11.49
C ASP A 87 -6.27 16.76 -10.42
N ALA A 88 -6.17 15.45 -10.52
CA ALA A 88 -6.70 14.54 -9.52
C ALA A 88 -6.14 14.81 -8.12
N LEU A 89 -4.82 14.94 -8.01
CA LEU A 89 -4.14 15.15 -6.72
C LEU A 89 -4.38 16.56 -6.15
N THR A 90 -4.55 17.56 -6.99
CA THR A 90 -4.76 18.96 -6.56
C THR A 90 -6.22 19.39 -6.47
N ALA A 91 -7.16 18.50 -6.77
CA ALA A 91 -8.59 18.76 -6.75
C ALA A 91 -9.09 19.24 -5.36
N PRO A 92 -10.15 20.05 -5.30
CA PRO A 92 -10.75 20.46 -4.03
C PRO A 92 -11.20 19.27 -3.16
N GLU A 93 -11.69 18.20 -3.79
CA GLU A 93 -12.11 16.94 -3.15
C GLU A 93 -10.94 16.28 -2.45
N THR A 94 -9.79 16.17 -3.13
CA THR A 94 -8.55 15.62 -2.57
C THR A 94 -8.11 16.38 -1.33
N ARG A 95 -8.06 17.71 -1.41
CA ARG A 95 -7.72 18.57 -0.28
C ARG A 95 -8.69 18.42 0.89
N ARG A 96 -9.99 18.27 0.59
CA ARG A 96 -11.02 18.05 1.62
C ARG A 96 -10.83 16.71 2.33
N LEU A 97 -10.52 15.64 1.61
CA LEU A 97 -10.27 14.31 2.16
C LEU A 97 -9.01 14.30 3.03
N LEU A 98 -7.91 14.88 2.55
CA LEU A 98 -6.67 15.00 3.31
C LEU A 98 -6.86 15.75 4.63
N ARG A 99 -7.62 16.87 4.63
CA ARG A 99 -7.96 17.60 5.87
C ARG A 99 -8.81 16.78 6.85
N ARG A 100 -9.46 15.72 6.39
CA ARG A 100 -10.22 14.78 7.22
C ARG A 100 -9.40 13.58 7.65
N GLY A 101 -8.12 13.55 7.33
CA GLY A 101 -7.20 12.46 7.68
C GLY A 101 -7.21 11.27 6.72
N HIS A 102 -7.84 11.40 5.54
CA HIS A 102 -7.74 10.37 4.50
C HIS A 102 -6.41 10.55 3.77
N ASP A 103 -5.42 9.75 4.09
CA ASP A 103 -4.06 9.86 3.56
C ASP A 103 -3.72 8.79 2.50
N LYS A 104 -4.67 7.89 2.18
CA LYS A 104 -4.49 6.80 1.22
C LYS A 104 -5.13 7.11 -0.15
N LEU A 105 -4.86 8.33 -0.64
CA LEU A 105 -5.38 8.79 -1.93
C LEU A 105 -4.37 8.49 -3.04
N VAL A 106 -4.87 7.96 -4.16
CA VAL A 106 -4.04 7.65 -5.33
C VAL A 106 -4.77 7.97 -6.62
N ALA A 107 -4.03 8.53 -7.58
CA ALA A 107 -4.53 8.72 -8.94
C ALA A 107 -3.97 7.62 -9.84
N VAL A 108 -4.85 6.84 -10.44
CA VAL A 108 -4.53 5.76 -11.38
C VAL A 108 -5.17 6.06 -12.74
N ARG A 109 -4.66 5.48 -13.82
CA ARG A 109 -5.29 5.61 -15.12
C ARG A 109 -6.70 5.04 -15.08
N ALA A 110 -7.64 5.78 -15.63
CA ALA A 110 -9.03 5.34 -15.72
C ALA A 110 -9.15 4.02 -16.47
N ALA A 111 -9.99 3.13 -15.94
CA ALA A 111 -10.24 1.83 -16.58
C ALA A 111 -11.03 2.00 -17.89
N HIS A 112 -11.81 3.05 -18.00
CA HIS A 112 -12.66 3.36 -19.15
C HIS A 112 -12.43 4.78 -19.62
N GLY A 113 -11.78 4.94 -20.76
CA GLY A 113 -11.50 6.23 -21.37
C GLY A 113 -10.16 6.85 -20.99
N PRO A 114 -9.89 8.07 -21.49
CA PRO A 114 -8.69 8.83 -21.15
C PRO A 114 -8.79 9.39 -19.71
N GLY A 115 -7.65 9.75 -19.12
CA GLY A 115 -7.60 10.45 -17.83
C GLY A 115 -7.24 9.53 -16.66
N PHE A 116 -7.54 10.03 -15.46
CA PHE A 116 -7.17 9.41 -14.19
C PHE A 116 -8.35 9.36 -13.24
N ASP A 117 -8.51 8.23 -12.59
CA ASP A 117 -9.43 8.04 -11.48
C ASP A 117 -8.69 8.31 -10.17
N LEU A 118 -9.25 9.18 -9.33
CA LEU A 118 -8.78 9.35 -7.96
C LEU A 118 -9.49 8.32 -7.08
N LEU A 119 -8.72 7.49 -6.41
CA LEU A 119 -9.20 6.47 -5.50
C LEU A 119 -8.84 6.84 -4.05
N ASP A 120 -9.79 6.62 -3.14
CA ASP A 120 -9.61 6.69 -1.70
C ASP A 120 -9.52 5.29 -1.12
N GLY A 121 -8.32 4.87 -0.72
CA GLY A 121 -8.05 3.55 -0.17
C GLY A 121 -8.34 3.41 1.33
N GLU A 122 -8.87 4.44 2.01
CA GLU A 122 -9.04 4.40 3.47
C GLU A 122 -9.94 3.25 3.93
N SER A 123 -10.97 2.93 3.14
CA SER A 123 -11.91 1.84 3.43
C SER A 123 -11.68 0.59 2.58
N ALA A 124 -10.54 0.50 1.88
CA ALA A 124 -10.28 -0.64 1.01
C ALA A 124 -10.05 -1.92 1.82
N GLY A 125 -10.60 -3.01 1.30
CA GLY A 125 -10.44 -4.36 1.86
C GLY A 125 -9.13 -5.05 1.44
N PRO A 126 -9.04 -6.37 1.65
CA PRO A 126 -7.91 -7.18 1.18
C PRO A 126 -7.70 -6.99 -0.34
N PRO A 127 -6.45 -6.95 -0.83
CA PRO A 127 -5.20 -7.32 -0.14
C PRO A 127 -4.52 -6.19 0.65
N TYR A 128 -5.21 -5.12 1.02
CA TYR A 128 -4.71 -4.02 1.86
C TYR A 128 -3.47 -3.30 1.30
N LEU A 129 -3.34 -3.17 -0.01
CA LEU A 129 -2.16 -2.57 -0.64
C LEU A 129 -1.95 -1.10 -0.23
N GLN A 130 -3.00 -0.42 0.20
CA GLN A 130 -2.98 0.93 0.76
C GLN A 130 -2.20 1.04 2.08
N MET A 131 -1.81 -0.08 2.70
CA MET A 131 -0.98 -0.11 3.90
C MET A 131 0.53 -0.14 3.61
N ALA A 132 0.94 -0.14 2.33
CA ALA A 132 2.35 0.00 1.97
C ALA A 132 2.81 1.44 2.23
N ASN A 133 3.80 1.59 3.12
CA ASN A 133 4.28 2.90 3.55
C ASN A 133 5.37 3.47 2.62
N ASP A 134 5.47 4.81 2.58
CA ASP A 134 6.58 5.50 1.93
C ASP A 134 7.83 5.43 2.84
N PRO A 135 8.99 5.01 2.30
CA PRO A 135 10.23 4.95 3.07
C PRO A 135 10.91 6.32 3.25
N ARG A 136 10.33 7.42 2.77
CA ARG A 136 10.88 8.78 2.87
C ARG A 136 11.20 9.12 4.33
N GLY A 137 12.34 9.77 4.54
CA GLY A 137 12.87 10.06 5.88
C GLY A 137 13.68 8.92 6.51
N THR A 138 13.73 7.74 5.86
CA THR A 138 14.60 6.64 6.24
C THR A 138 15.77 6.49 5.25
N ARG A 139 16.70 5.57 5.52
CA ARG A 139 17.75 5.17 4.57
C ARG A 139 17.32 4.01 3.65
N LEU A 140 16.06 3.63 3.72
CA LEU A 140 15.52 2.53 2.94
C LEU A 140 15.03 3.05 1.57
N HIS A 141 15.03 2.15 0.59
CA HIS A 141 14.46 2.41 -0.73
C HIS A 141 13.10 1.75 -0.86
N SER A 142 12.25 2.28 -1.72
CA SER A 142 11.05 1.58 -2.19
C SER A 142 11.44 0.23 -2.80
N ASN A 143 10.64 -0.78 -2.56
CA ASN A 143 10.80 -2.12 -3.12
C ASN A 143 9.57 -2.58 -3.92
N VAL A 144 8.54 -1.74 -3.94
CA VAL A 144 7.39 -1.87 -4.80
C VAL A 144 7.09 -0.56 -5.51
N GLU A 145 6.41 -0.64 -6.64
CA GLU A 145 5.86 0.51 -7.35
C GLU A 145 4.38 0.29 -7.61
N LEU A 146 3.64 1.37 -7.72
CA LEU A 146 2.28 1.38 -8.25
C LEU A 146 2.34 1.82 -9.71
N THR A 147 1.93 0.93 -10.61
CA THR A 147 1.84 1.27 -12.03
C THR A 147 0.71 2.26 -12.29
N ASP A 148 0.75 2.95 -13.41
CA ASP A 148 -0.34 3.85 -13.82
C ASP A 148 -1.72 3.18 -13.83
N ALA A 149 -1.77 1.88 -14.13
CA ALA A 149 -3.01 1.09 -14.13
C ALA A 149 -3.45 0.64 -12.72
N GLY A 150 -2.77 1.08 -11.68
CA GLY A 150 -3.09 0.76 -10.29
C GLY A 150 -2.61 -0.61 -9.81
N TRP A 151 -1.72 -1.29 -10.55
CA TRP A 151 -1.13 -2.54 -10.12
C TRP A 151 0.14 -2.32 -9.32
N MET A 152 0.21 -2.91 -8.13
CA MET A 152 1.42 -2.90 -7.30
C MET A 152 2.30 -4.09 -7.65
N ARG A 153 3.60 -3.85 -7.92
CA ARG A 153 4.58 -4.90 -8.22
C ARG A 153 5.91 -4.66 -7.52
N VAL A 154 6.66 -5.73 -7.30
CA VAL A 154 8.03 -5.68 -6.74
C VAL A 154 8.99 -5.13 -7.79
N THR A 155 9.81 -4.13 -7.42
CA THR A 155 10.73 -3.43 -8.33
C THR A 155 12.19 -3.78 -8.13
N ARG A 156 12.55 -4.37 -6.99
CA ARG A 156 13.95 -4.65 -6.67
C ARG A 156 14.12 -6.00 -6.00
N GLY A 157 14.91 -6.85 -6.63
CA GLY A 157 15.47 -8.06 -6.06
C GLY A 157 14.45 -9.01 -5.44
N ARG A 158 14.71 -9.43 -4.22
CA ARG A 158 13.84 -10.35 -3.47
C ARG A 158 13.38 -9.69 -2.18
N VAL A 159 12.07 -9.65 -1.96
CA VAL A 159 11.45 -9.29 -0.70
C VAL A 159 11.21 -10.57 0.10
N PRO A 160 11.84 -10.77 1.27
CA PRO A 160 11.66 -11.96 2.08
C PRO A 160 10.28 -12.02 2.72
N ALA A 161 9.84 -13.20 3.13
CA ALA A 161 8.60 -13.37 3.88
C ALA A 161 8.71 -12.76 5.28
N PHE A 162 7.60 -12.22 5.77
CA PHE A 162 7.40 -11.84 7.16
C PHE A 162 7.45 -13.08 8.07
N SER A 163 7.99 -12.93 9.26
CA SER A 163 8.01 -13.97 10.28
C SER A 163 7.61 -13.41 11.63
N VAL A 164 6.64 -14.05 12.29
CA VAL A 164 6.19 -13.68 13.64
C VAL A 164 7.25 -13.91 14.71
N ASP A 165 8.18 -14.83 14.44
CA ASP A 165 9.28 -15.15 15.35
C ASP A 165 10.39 -14.10 15.34
N LYS A 166 10.30 -13.13 14.44
CA LYS A 166 11.24 -12.03 14.28
C LYS A 166 10.68 -10.74 14.84
N SER A 167 11.56 -9.91 15.39
CA SER A 167 11.21 -8.54 15.76
C SER A 167 10.78 -7.72 14.52
N LEU A 168 10.12 -6.60 14.73
CA LEU A 168 9.77 -5.68 13.65
C LEU A 168 11.01 -5.21 12.87
N GLU A 169 12.10 -4.95 13.56
CA GLU A 169 13.35 -4.50 12.95
C GLU A 169 13.97 -5.58 12.05
N GLU A 170 13.90 -6.84 12.43
CA GLU A 170 14.34 -7.97 11.59
C GLU A 170 13.41 -8.21 10.40
N ASN A 171 12.14 -7.82 10.51
CA ASN A 171 11.15 -7.89 9.43
C ASN A 171 11.18 -6.67 8.50
N ILE A 172 12.00 -5.66 8.75
CA ILE A 172 11.98 -4.41 7.95
C ILE A 172 12.21 -4.63 6.45
N ASN A 173 12.99 -5.65 6.10
CA ASN A 173 13.21 -6.00 4.69
C ASN A 173 12.03 -6.74 4.05
N SER A 174 11.09 -7.25 4.86
CA SER A 174 9.84 -7.87 4.42
C SER A 174 8.73 -6.83 4.25
N GLU A 175 8.89 -5.61 4.79
CA GLU A 175 7.92 -4.53 4.63
C GLU A 175 7.93 -4.03 3.18
N LEU A 176 6.74 -3.97 2.60
CA LEU A 176 6.50 -3.47 1.25
C LEU A 176 6.44 -1.95 1.31
N ARG A 177 7.31 -1.30 0.55
CA ARG A 177 7.57 0.14 0.58
C ARG A 177 7.34 0.75 -0.78
N TRP A 178 6.43 1.71 -0.83
CA TRP A 178 6.06 2.40 -2.04
C TRP A 178 6.41 3.88 -1.94
N ASP A 179 7.08 4.43 -2.94
CA ASP A 179 7.33 5.87 -3.07
C ASP A 179 6.04 6.56 -3.54
N TYR A 180 5.46 7.39 -2.69
CA TYR A 180 4.22 8.13 -2.99
C TYR A 180 4.45 9.24 -4.03
N GLY A 181 5.71 9.62 -4.27
CA GLY A 181 6.12 10.66 -5.21
C GLY A 181 6.06 12.08 -4.62
N ASP A 182 6.75 13.01 -5.28
CA ASP A 182 6.88 14.38 -4.78
C ASP A 182 5.55 15.14 -4.80
N ASP A 183 4.71 14.94 -5.82
CA ASP A 183 3.38 15.60 -5.91
C ASP A 183 2.51 15.33 -4.66
N TYR A 184 2.59 14.11 -4.08
CA TYR A 184 1.88 13.76 -2.86
C TYR A 184 2.42 14.55 -1.66
N TRP A 185 3.73 14.58 -1.50
CA TRP A 185 4.38 15.25 -0.38
C TRP A 185 4.27 16.77 -0.45
N ASP A 186 4.38 17.35 -1.66
CA ASP A 186 4.17 18.77 -1.88
C ASP A 186 2.76 19.20 -1.48
N LEU A 187 1.76 18.37 -1.78
CA LEU A 187 0.38 18.63 -1.39
C LEU A 187 0.20 18.58 0.13
N HIS A 188 0.79 17.61 0.81
CA HIS A 188 0.76 17.49 2.27
C HIS A 188 1.43 18.69 2.94
N THR A 189 2.61 19.10 2.46
CA THR A 189 3.32 20.29 2.94
C THR A 189 2.46 21.55 2.76
N LEU A 190 1.84 21.72 1.60
CA LEU A 190 1.02 22.87 1.28
C LEU A 190 -0.24 22.98 2.15
N LEU A 191 -0.77 21.86 2.58
CA LEU A 191 -1.94 21.79 3.46
C LEU A 191 -1.61 21.86 4.95
N GLY A 192 -0.32 21.88 5.31
CA GLY A 192 0.12 21.75 6.70
C GLY A 192 -0.27 20.40 7.33
N THR A 193 -0.56 19.42 6.48
CA THR A 193 -0.89 18.05 6.89
C THR A 193 0.35 17.15 6.83
N ASP A 194 1.54 17.75 6.69
CA ASP A 194 2.78 17.04 6.94
C ASP A 194 2.61 16.32 8.25
N SER A 195 2.66 15.02 8.16
CA SER A 195 2.31 14.10 9.25
C SER A 195 3.34 14.16 10.40
N THR A 196 3.60 15.37 10.84
CA THR A 196 4.14 15.74 12.14
C THR A 196 3.04 15.75 13.21
N HIS A 197 1.98 14.96 13.05
CA HIS A 197 1.21 14.54 14.20
C HIS A 197 2.09 13.55 14.99
N ALA A 198 3.14 14.10 15.60
CA ALA A 198 3.59 13.58 16.86
C ALA A 198 2.34 13.54 17.74
N ILE A 199 1.81 12.34 17.95
CA ILE A 199 0.88 12.11 19.04
C ILE A 199 1.72 12.40 20.27
N GLU A 200 1.57 13.60 20.85
CA GLU A 200 1.97 13.84 22.22
C GLU A 200 1.21 12.80 23.05
N VAL A 201 1.95 11.84 23.54
CA VAL A 201 1.45 10.87 24.50
C VAL A 201 1.68 11.52 25.86
N ASP A 202 0.61 12.10 26.44
CA ASP A 202 0.54 12.36 27.87
C ASP A 202 0.57 11.04 28.65
#